data_d4598f9ede1c1f47bbba4e54598e2257
#
_entry.id   d4598f9ede1c1f47bbba4e54598e2257
#
_cell.length_a   1.000
_cell.length_b   1.000
_cell.length_c   1.000
_cell.angle_alpha   90.00
_cell.angle_beta   90.00
_cell.angle_gamma   90.00
#
_symmetry.space_group_name_H-M   'P 1'
#
loop_
_entity.id
_entity.type
_entity.pdbx_description
1 polymer ?
#
loop_
_entity_poly.entity_id
_entity_poly.type
_entity_poly.pdbx_seq_one_letter_code
_entity_poly.pdbx_strand_id
1 'polypeptide(L)'
;MDQVFEQVLRSGIEAMGLVVDEPSIARLTRFAERLTTWNRKINLTAITEPAEMAEKHFLDSLVLLPALEGRRTLLDIGSGAGLPGMAVACARPELQVTCCDSVGKKIAFVKALSAELSLAVRGLPVRASGDPARDGLPSCDAVVSRALTDPDRWIALGAGYVAPGGLLLAMLGKGAERSHLEELGAAHGFELLGVDQFELPFSHAARSVVRWGRRDVPRGTSAAEQDRSTWNTVRGAGQIAPP
;
A
#
# COMPACT_ATOMS: atom_id res chain seq x y z
N MET A 1 16.80 -23.25 0.38
CA MET A 1 15.74 -22.98 -0.55
C MET A 1 16.38 -22.72 -1.88
N ASP A 2 15.75 -23.09 -2.79
CA ASP A 2 16.05 -23.66 -4.02
C ASP A 2 16.60 -22.68 -5.05
N GLN A 3 17.59 -23.14 -5.77
CA GLN A 3 18.01 -22.52 -7.03
C GLN A 3 16.79 -22.15 -7.90
N VAL A 4 15.69 -22.91 -7.83
CA VAL A 4 14.44 -22.62 -8.56
C VAL A 4 13.79 -21.31 -8.13
N PHE A 5 13.65 -21.05 -6.80
CA PHE A 5 13.08 -19.79 -6.32
C PHE A 5 13.89 -18.57 -6.81
N GLU A 6 15.21 -18.61 -6.61
CA GLU A 6 16.07 -17.48 -6.98
C GLU A 6 16.14 -17.30 -8.50
N GLN A 7 16.18 -18.38 -9.28
CA GLN A 7 16.15 -18.30 -10.73
C GLN A 7 14.86 -17.65 -11.24
N VAL A 8 13.69 -18.07 -10.74
CA VAL A 8 12.39 -17.49 -11.11
C VAL A 8 12.30 -16.03 -10.67
N LEU A 9 12.76 -15.72 -9.45
CA LEU A 9 12.78 -14.34 -8.96
C LEU A 9 13.61 -13.42 -9.86
N ARG A 10 14.84 -13.82 -10.23
CA ARG A 10 15.73 -13.04 -11.10
C ARG A 10 15.18 -12.86 -12.49
N SER A 11 14.74 -13.95 -13.12
CA SER A 11 14.15 -13.89 -14.47
C SER A 11 12.87 -13.05 -14.49
N GLY A 12 12.07 -13.10 -13.42
CA GLY A 12 10.87 -12.29 -13.31
C GLY A 12 11.18 -10.80 -13.08
N ILE A 13 12.17 -10.45 -12.26
CA ILE A 13 12.65 -9.08 -12.07
C ILE A 13 13.09 -8.48 -13.42
N GLU A 14 13.88 -9.22 -14.20
CA GLU A 14 14.31 -8.81 -15.53
C GLU A 14 13.13 -8.64 -16.50
N ALA A 15 12.26 -9.63 -16.58
CA ALA A 15 11.08 -9.61 -17.45
C ALA A 15 10.12 -8.45 -17.15
N MET A 16 10.04 -8.03 -15.89
CA MET A 16 9.21 -6.91 -15.43
C MET A 16 9.95 -5.56 -15.49
N GLY A 17 11.21 -5.52 -15.92
CA GLY A 17 12.01 -4.30 -15.98
C GLY A 17 12.26 -3.65 -14.61
N LEU A 18 12.23 -4.42 -13.54
CA LEU A 18 12.48 -3.93 -12.19
C LEU A 18 13.98 -3.85 -11.89
N VAL A 19 14.38 -2.86 -11.11
CA VAL A 19 15.75 -2.71 -10.64
C VAL A 19 15.84 -3.17 -9.20
N VAL A 20 16.52 -4.30 -8.97
CA VAL A 20 16.71 -4.89 -7.64
C VAL A 20 18.18 -5.36 -7.54
N ASP A 21 18.89 -4.89 -6.54
CA ASP A 21 20.31 -5.22 -6.33
C ASP A 21 20.54 -6.60 -5.71
N GLU A 22 21.76 -7.11 -5.79
CA GLU A 22 22.12 -8.42 -5.25
C GLU A 22 21.86 -8.57 -3.74
N PRO A 23 22.16 -7.57 -2.88
CA PRO A 23 21.81 -7.64 -1.47
C PRO A 23 20.30 -7.78 -1.25
N SER A 24 19.46 -7.14 -2.07
CA SER A 24 18.02 -7.25 -2.02
C SER A 24 17.53 -8.64 -2.42
N ILE A 25 18.08 -9.22 -3.47
CA ILE A 25 17.78 -10.60 -3.89
C ILE A 25 18.13 -11.58 -2.77
N ALA A 26 19.29 -11.41 -2.13
CA ALA A 26 19.67 -12.24 -0.99
C ALA A 26 18.67 -12.13 0.20
N ARG A 27 18.20 -10.91 0.51
CA ARG A 27 17.16 -10.71 1.54
C ARG A 27 15.83 -11.36 1.17
N LEU A 28 15.38 -11.22 -0.09
CA LEU A 28 14.15 -11.84 -0.59
C LEU A 28 14.24 -13.38 -0.54
N THR A 29 15.36 -13.95 -0.95
CA THR A 29 15.62 -15.40 -0.85
C THR A 29 15.58 -15.85 0.60
N ARG A 30 16.21 -15.11 1.50
CA ARG A 30 16.16 -15.41 2.93
C ARG A 30 14.76 -15.31 3.51
N PHE A 31 13.98 -14.32 3.09
CA PHE A 31 12.56 -14.22 3.46
C PHE A 31 11.79 -15.48 3.04
N ALA A 32 11.93 -15.94 1.82
CA ALA A 32 11.27 -17.14 1.31
C ALA A 32 11.63 -18.40 2.10
N GLU A 33 12.91 -18.59 2.46
CA GLU A 33 13.37 -19.68 3.33
C GLU A 33 12.68 -19.67 4.69
N ARG A 34 12.62 -18.48 5.30
CA ARG A 34 11.99 -18.32 6.62
C ARG A 34 10.48 -18.52 6.53
N LEU A 35 9.85 -17.99 5.48
CA LEU A 35 8.42 -18.18 5.21
C LEU A 35 8.09 -19.67 5.13
N THR A 36 8.84 -20.44 4.35
CA THR A 36 8.67 -21.90 4.22
C THR A 36 8.86 -22.61 5.55
N THR A 37 9.89 -22.22 6.32
CA THR A 37 10.18 -22.85 7.62
C THR A 37 9.08 -22.60 8.64
N TRP A 38 8.59 -21.37 8.73
CA TRP A 38 7.52 -21.00 9.66
C TRP A 38 6.16 -21.53 9.21
N ASN A 39 5.92 -21.59 7.89
CA ASN A 39 4.65 -22.08 7.34
C ASN A 39 4.32 -23.51 7.77
N ARG A 40 5.34 -24.33 8.01
CA ARG A 40 5.17 -25.71 8.55
C ARG A 40 4.51 -25.73 9.93
N LYS A 41 4.53 -24.61 10.67
CA LYS A 41 4.03 -24.53 12.05
C LYS A 41 2.78 -23.67 12.20
N ILE A 42 2.62 -22.61 11.40
CA ILE A 42 1.60 -21.57 11.66
C ILE A 42 0.74 -21.17 10.46
N ASN A 43 0.76 -21.87 9.34
CA ASN A 43 -0.07 -21.60 8.17
C ASN A 43 -0.04 -20.11 7.73
N LEU A 44 1.12 -19.64 7.27
CA LEU A 44 1.33 -18.28 6.80
C LEU A 44 0.79 -18.07 5.38
N THR A 45 0.91 -19.10 4.54
CA THR A 45 0.50 -19.07 3.13
C THR A 45 0.10 -20.48 2.65
N ALA A 46 -0.80 -20.52 1.66
CA ALA A 46 -1.15 -21.75 0.95
C ALA A 46 -0.16 -22.07 -0.18
N ILE A 47 0.63 -21.09 -0.63
CA ILE A 47 1.60 -21.27 -1.71
C ILE A 47 2.91 -21.79 -1.11
N THR A 48 3.29 -23.02 -1.50
CA THR A 48 4.47 -23.72 -0.99
C THR A 48 5.50 -24.04 -2.05
N GLU A 49 5.09 -24.11 -3.32
CA GLU A 49 5.99 -24.38 -4.44
C GLU A 49 6.93 -23.17 -4.68
N PRO A 50 8.26 -23.39 -4.77
CA PRO A 50 9.24 -22.31 -4.85
C PRO A 50 9.03 -21.37 -6.02
N ALA A 51 8.73 -21.89 -7.21
CA ALA A 51 8.49 -21.07 -8.40
C ALA A 51 7.22 -20.21 -8.25
N GLU A 52 6.14 -20.81 -7.77
CA GLU A 52 4.87 -20.13 -7.54
C GLU A 52 5.02 -19.06 -6.44
N MET A 53 5.77 -19.35 -5.39
CA MET A 53 6.07 -18.41 -4.32
C MET A 53 6.86 -17.21 -4.85
N ALA A 54 7.92 -17.43 -5.64
CA ALA A 54 8.71 -16.38 -6.24
C ALA A 54 7.82 -15.43 -7.06
N GLU A 55 6.94 -15.98 -7.87
CA GLU A 55 6.06 -15.17 -8.73
C GLU A 55 4.92 -14.51 -7.95
N LYS A 56 4.05 -15.30 -7.31
CA LYS A 56 2.78 -14.81 -6.76
C LYS A 56 2.92 -14.10 -5.41
N HIS A 57 4.06 -14.24 -4.73
CA HIS A 57 4.33 -13.50 -3.50
C HIS A 57 5.34 -12.41 -3.70
N PHE A 58 6.50 -12.71 -4.27
CA PHE A 58 7.61 -11.76 -4.33
C PHE A 58 7.52 -10.84 -5.54
N LEU A 59 7.47 -11.35 -6.76
CA LEU A 59 7.31 -10.50 -7.95
C LEU A 59 6.03 -9.68 -7.90
N ASP A 60 4.90 -10.29 -7.50
CA ASP A 60 3.63 -9.61 -7.28
C ASP A 60 3.72 -8.46 -6.24
N SER A 61 4.61 -8.56 -5.25
CA SER A 61 4.85 -7.48 -4.28
C SER A 61 5.78 -6.39 -4.82
N LEU A 62 6.80 -6.77 -5.59
CA LEU A 62 7.82 -5.85 -6.11
C LEU A 62 7.28 -4.89 -7.18
N VAL A 63 6.12 -5.15 -7.78
CA VAL A 63 5.44 -4.22 -8.70
C VAL A 63 5.15 -2.85 -8.08
N LEU A 64 5.16 -2.76 -6.76
CA LEU A 64 4.96 -1.51 -6.04
C LEU A 64 6.17 -0.57 -6.07
N LEU A 65 7.37 -1.07 -6.38
CA LEU A 65 8.61 -0.30 -6.28
C LEU A 65 8.56 1.03 -7.03
N PRO A 66 8.07 1.11 -8.29
CA PRO A 66 7.96 2.39 -8.99
C PRO A 66 6.99 3.38 -8.31
N ALA A 67 5.87 2.90 -7.77
CA ALA A 67 4.90 3.76 -7.10
C ALA A 67 5.41 4.30 -5.75
N LEU A 68 6.43 3.66 -5.19
CA LEU A 68 7.02 4.04 -3.90
C LEU A 68 8.28 4.92 -4.06
N GLU A 69 8.66 5.30 -5.28
CA GLU A 69 9.79 6.19 -5.49
C GLU A 69 9.60 7.53 -4.78
N GLY A 70 10.63 7.98 -4.06
CA GLY A 70 10.59 9.20 -3.24
C GLY A 70 9.78 9.10 -1.94
N ARG A 71 9.12 7.96 -1.65
CA ARG A 71 8.40 7.73 -0.39
C ARG A 71 9.35 7.20 0.68
N ARG A 72 9.09 7.59 1.94
CA ARG A 72 9.93 7.21 3.09
C ARG A 72 9.22 6.26 4.04
N THR A 73 7.89 6.28 4.05
CA THR A 73 7.07 5.48 4.97
C THR A 73 5.98 4.71 4.22
N LEU A 74 5.78 3.44 4.59
CA LEU A 74 4.75 2.56 4.04
C LEU A 74 3.98 1.88 5.17
N LEU A 75 2.65 1.92 5.09
CA LEU A 75 1.79 1.09 5.91
C LEU A 75 1.15 -0.01 5.06
N ASP A 76 1.39 -1.27 5.42
CA ASP A 76 0.80 -2.45 4.81
C ASP A 76 -0.31 -3.00 5.71
N ILE A 77 -1.57 -2.82 5.28
CA ILE A 77 -2.76 -3.23 6.04
C ILE A 77 -3.23 -4.61 5.59
N GLY A 78 -3.32 -5.52 6.54
CA GLY A 78 -3.61 -6.92 6.26
C GLY A 78 -2.40 -7.64 5.67
N SER A 79 -1.20 -7.29 6.12
CA SER A 79 0.08 -7.76 5.57
C SER A 79 0.27 -9.28 5.59
N GLY A 80 -0.51 -10.01 6.36
CA GLY A 80 -0.36 -11.45 6.47
C GLY A 80 1.05 -11.84 6.92
N ALA A 81 1.73 -12.60 6.08
CA ALA A 81 3.12 -12.99 6.27
C ALA A 81 4.14 -11.86 5.89
N GLY A 82 3.68 -10.61 5.82
CA GLY A 82 4.52 -9.47 5.43
C GLY A 82 4.52 -9.19 3.93
N LEU A 83 3.46 -9.54 3.23
CA LEU A 83 3.35 -9.33 1.78
C LEU A 83 2.21 -8.37 1.46
N PRO A 84 2.48 -7.22 0.82
CA PRO A 84 3.73 -6.89 0.12
C PRO A 84 4.80 -6.19 0.97
N GLY A 85 4.50 -5.62 2.13
CA GLY A 85 5.33 -4.66 2.85
C GLY A 85 6.75 -5.13 3.16
N MET A 86 6.93 -6.36 3.70
CA MET A 86 8.25 -6.92 4.00
C MET A 86 9.06 -7.21 2.72
N ALA A 87 8.41 -7.68 1.64
CA ALA A 87 9.09 -7.92 0.37
C ALA A 87 9.62 -6.60 -0.22
N VAL A 88 8.82 -5.53 -0.16
CA VAL A 88 9.25 -4.18 -0.54
C VAL A 88 10.41 -3.71 0.34
N ALA A 89 10.35 -3.91 1.66
CA ALA A 89 11.46 -3.55 2.56
C ALA A 89 12.76 -4.32 2.27
N CYS A 90 12.67 -5.57 1.80
CA CYS A 90 13.84 -6.31 1.35
C CYS A 90 14.51 -5.65 0.14
N ALA A 91 13.73 -5.08 -0.77
CA ALA A 91 14.22 -4.38 -1.97
C ALA A 91 14.58 -2.91 -1.71
N ARG A 92 13.95 -2.28 -0.71
CA ARG A 92 14.11 -0.88 -0.33
C ARG A 92 14.38 -0.78 1.19
N PRO A 93 15.59 -1.16 1.68
CA PRO A 93 15.87 -1.25 3.11
C PRO A 93 15.83 0.10 3.85
N GLU A 94 15.92 1.22 3.12
CA GLU A 94 15.77 2.57 3.64
C GLU A 94 14.32 2.96 3.93
N LEU A 95 13.33 2.23 3.38
CA LEU A 95 11.92 2.48 3.59
C LEU A 95 11.48 2.02 4.98
N GLN A 96 10.86 2.90 5.74
CA GLN A 96 10.26 2.55 7.02
C GLN A 96 8.89 1.91 6.79
N VAL A 97 8.77 0.62 7.06
CA VAL A 97 7.54 -0.12 6.81
C VAL A 97 6.84 -0.49 8.11
N THR A 98 5.54 -0.23 8.18
CA THR A 98 4.68 -0.79 9.23
C THR A 98 3.77 -1.84 8.61
N CYS A 99 3.89 -3.09 9.06
CA CYS A 99 2.99 -4.17 8.69
C CYS A 99 1.95 -4.38 9.81
N CYS A 100 0.67 -4.37 9.48
CA CYS A 100 -0.36 -4.71 10.45
C CYS A 100 -1.27 -5.84 9.95
N ASP A 101 -1.64 -6.74 10.87
CA ASP A 101 -2.59 -7.83 10.65
C ASP A 101 -3.23 -8.20 12.00
N SER A 102 -4.51 -8.59 11.97
CA SER A 102 -5.22 -9.00 13.20
C SER A 102 -4.72 -10.31 13.79
N VAL A 103 -3.98 -11.11 13.02
CA VAL A 103 -3.47 -12.43 13.43
C VAL A 103 -2.08 -12.29 14.02
N GLY A 104 -1.99 -12.28 15.35
CA GLY A 104 -0.74 -12.09 16.08
C GLY A 104 0.41 -13.03 15.69
N LYS A 105 0.11 -14.29 15.32
CA LYS A 105 1.12 -15.27 14.85
C LYS A 105 1.82 -14.83 13.56
N LYS A 106 1.09 -14.21 12.64
CA LYS A 106 1.65 -13.66 11.39
C LYS A 106 2.58 -12.49 11.68
N ILE A 107 2.15 -11.61 12.58
CA ILE A 107 2.98 -10.48 13.02
C ILE A 107 4.22 -10.93 13.82
N ALA A 108 4.14 -12.01 14.58
CA ALA A 108 5.31 -12.59 15.23
C ALA A 108 6.37 -13.03 14.21
N PHE A 109 5.95 -13.62 13.09
CA PHE A 109 6.83 -13.94 11.97
C PHE A 109 7.47 -12.68 11.36
N VAL A 110 6.67 -11.66 11.06
CA VAL A 110 7.16 -10.37 10.51
C VAL A 110 8.22 -9.76 11.43
N LYS A 111 7.99 -9.72 12.75
CA LYS A 111 8.95 -9.19 13.72
C LYS A 111 10.25 -9.99 13.74
N ALA A 112 10.16 -11.32 13.77
CA ALA A 112 11.34 -12.18 13.78
C ALA A 112 12.19 -12.00 12.51
N LEU A 113 11.53 -11.94 11.36
CA LEU A 113 12.20 -11.74 10.06
C LEU A 113 12.81 -10.35 9.96
N SER A 114 12.09 -9.30 10.38
CA SER A 114 12.61 -7.92 10.41
C SER A 114 13.91 -7.81 11.21
N ALA A 115 13.93 -8.42 12.40
CA ALA A 115 15.12 -8.45 13.26
C ALA A 115 16.28 -9.21 12.61
N GLU A 116 15.99 -10.37 12.01
CA GLU A 116 17.00 -11.20 11.34
C GLU A 116 17.64 -10.49 10.14
N LEU A 117 16.83 -9.80 9.33
CA LEU A 117 17.29 -9.09 8.14
C LEU A 117 17.76 -7.65 8.41
N SER A 118 17.70 -7.20 9.67
CA SER A 118 18.03 -5.83 10.08
C SER A 118 17.30 -4.75 9.27
N LEU A 119 15.99 -4.98 9.01
CA LEU A 119 15.14 -4.08 8.25
C LEU A 119 14.36 -3.11 9.15
N ALA A 120 14.08 -1.91 8.65
CA ALA A 120 13.23 -0.92 9.32
C ALA A 120 11.74 -1.27 9.21
N VAL A 121 11.36 -2.50 9.63
CA VAL A 121 9.98 -2.99 9.56
C VAL A 121 9.40 -3.18 10.96
N ARG A 122 8.29 -2.51 11.22
CA ARG A 122 7.52 -2.64 12.46
C ARG A 122 6.29 -3.52 12.24
N GLY A 123 6.15 -4.58 13.00
CA GLY A 123 4.95 -5.44 12.97
C GLY A 123 3.97 -5.08 14.10
N LEU A 124 2.69 -4.87 13.82
CA LEU A 124 1.66 -4.53 14.78
C LEU A 124 0.45 -5.50 14.68
N PRO A 125 0.11 -6.24 15.74
CA PRO A 125 -1.02 -7.14 15.76
C PRO A 125 -2.33 -6.37 15.98
N VAL A 126 -2.74 -5.59 14.96
CA VAL A 126 -3.87 -4.66 15.02
C VAL A 126 -4.78 -4.90 13.82
N ARG A 127 -6.10 -4.84 14.05
CA ARG A 127 -7.11 -4.74 12.99
C ARG A 127 -7.36 -3.27 12.71
N ALA A 128 -6.97 -2.81 11.52
CA ALA A 128 -7.24 -1.44 11.09
C ALA A 128 -8.74 -1.16 11.03
N SER A 129 -9.15 0.01 11.54
CA SER A 129 -10.55 0.46 11.59
C SER A 129 -10.81 1.72 10.75
N GLY A 130 -9.77 2.34 10.19
CA GLY A 130 -9.83 3.63 9.50
C GLY A 130 -9.44 4.82 10.39
N ASP A 131 -9.22 4.60 11.67
CA ASP A 131 -8.84 5.62 12.64
C ASP A 131 -7.42 5.37 13.18
N PRO A 132 -6.40 6.12 12.70
CA PRO A 132 -5.01 5.97 13.13
C PRO A 132 -4.80 6.13 14.64
N ALA A 133 -5.50 7.07 15.27
CA ALA A 133 -5.33 7.36 16.70
C ALA A 133 -5.86 6.20 17.55
N ARG A 134 -7.03 5.68 17.19
CA ARG A 134 -7.65 4.54 17.86
C ARG A 134 -6.82 3.27 17.71
N ASP A 135 -6.26 3.04 16.52
CA ASP A 135 -5.57 1.82 16.19
C ASP A 135 -4.08 1.84 16.58
N GLY A 136 -3.54 3.01 16.92
CA GLY A 136 -2.12 3.19 17.18
C GLY A 136 -1.25 2.93 15.95
N LEU A 137 -1.82 3.11 14.74
CA LEU A 137 -1.15 2.98 13.46
C LEU A 137 -0.67 4.35 12.95
N PRO A 138 0.49 4.45 12.29
CA PRO A 138 0.98 5.71 11.76
C PRO A 138 0.20 6.16 10.52
N SER A 139 0.17 7.47 10.27
CA SER A 139 -0.07 8.01 8.93
C SER A 139 1.23 7.94 8.13
N CYS A 140 1.14 7.45 6.89
CA CYS A 140 2.31 7.16 6.05
C CYS A 140 2.23 7.83 4.68
N ASP A 141 3.40 8.00 4.02
CA ASP A 141 3.50 8.52 2.64
C ASP A 141 2.83 7.60 1.62
N ALA A 142 2.79 6.30 1.93
CA ALA A 142 2.04 5.33 1.16
C ALA A 142 1.32 4.34 2.09
N VAL A 143 0.11 3.96 1.70
CA VAL A 143 -0.69 2.93 2.39
C VAL A 143 -1.11 1.90 1.36
N VAL A 144 -0.87 0.64 1.62
CA VAL A 144 -1.17 -0.45 0.69
C VAL A 144 -1.96 -1.57 1.35
N SER A 145 -2.74 -2.26 0.54
CA SER A 145 -3.28 -3.57 0.88
C SER A 145 -3.28 -4.47 -0.35
N ARG A 146 -3.07 -5.77 -0.11
CA ARG A 146 -3.19 -6.81 -1.12
C ARG A 146 -4.34 -7.76 -0.77
N ALA A 147 -5.30 -7.90 -1.68
CA ALA A 147 -6.43 -8.84 -1.56
C ALA A 147 -7.24 -8.74 -0.25
N LEU A 148 -7.29 -7.56 0.37
CA LEU A 148 -8.00 -7.39 1.63
C LEU A 148 -9.52 -7.28 1.42
N THR A 149 -9.95 -6.53 0.39
CA THR A 149 -11.36 -6.27 0.10
C THR A 149 -11.53 -5.62 -1.28
N ASP A 150 -12.78 -5.31 -1.65
CA ASP A 150 -13.08 -4.52 -2.84
C ASP A 150 -12.57 -3.07 -2.71
N PRO A 151 -12.42 -2.32 -3.83
CA PRO A 151 -11.90 -0.96 -3.82
C PRO A 151 -12.71 0.00 -2.93
N ASP A 152 -14.04 -0.13 -2.87
CA ASP A 152 -14.93 0.75 -2.10
C ASP A 152 -14.64 0.66 -0.61
N ARG A 153 -14.55 -0.56 -0.10
CA ARG A 153 -14.21 -0.79 1.31
C ARG A 153 -12.76 -0.46 1.60
N TRP A 154 -11.88 -0.70 0.61
CA TRP A 154 -10.46 -0.41 0.79
C TRP A 154 -10.22 1.08 0.97
N ILE A 155 -10.77 1.93 0.09
CA ILE A 155 -10.52 3.37 0.18
C ILE A 155 -11.10 3.95 1.47
N ALA A 156 -12.31 3.52 1.87
CA ALA A 156 -12.92 3.92 3.12
C ALA A 156 -12.07 3.57 4.35
N LEU A 157 -11.42 2.39 4.32
CA LEU A 157 -10.55 1.93 5.40
C LEU A 157 -9.18 2.61 5.36
N GLY A 158 -8.53 2.64 4.19
CA GLY A 158 -7.13 3.06 4.04
C GLY A 158 -6.92 4.56 4.10
N ALA A 159 -7.93 5.35 3.70
CA ALA A 159 -7.85 6.81 3.57
C ALA A 159 -7.36 7.51 4.85
N GLY A 160 -7.80 7.04 6.02
CA GLY A 160 -7.44 7.63 7.30
C GLY A 160 -5.94 7.59 7.62
N TYR A 161 -5.21 6.64 7.05
CA TYR A 161 -3.78 6.44 7.32
C TYR A 161 -2.85 7.10 6.31
N VAL A 162 -3.39 7.69 5.24
CA VAL A 162 -2.56 8.37 4.23
C VAL A 162 -2.20 9.77 4.72
N ALA A 163 -0.91 10.07 4.77
CA ALA A 163 -0.41 11.42 5.09
C ALA A 163 -0.81 12.44 4.00
N PRO A 164 -0.84 13.76 4.29
CA PRO A 164 -1.01 14.79 3.27
C PRO A 164 -0.02 14.60 2.11
N GLY A 165 -0.50 14.67 0.85
CA GLY A 165 0.31 14.39 -0.35
C GLY A 165 0.73 12.92 -0.52
N GLY A 166 0.22 12.04 0.32
CA GLY A 166 0.51 10.61 0.28
C GLY A 166 -0.32 9.83 -0.74
N LEU A 167 -0.01 8.54 -0.87
CA LEU A 167 -0.64 7.60 -1.79
C LEU A 167 -1.45 6.54 -1.07
N LEU A 168 -2.61 6.23 -1.60
CA LEU A 168 -3.34 5.01 -1.30
C LEU A 168 -3.20 4.05 -2.48
N LEU A 169 -2.76 2.82 -2.21
CA LEU A 169 -2.44 1.80 -3.19
C LEU A 169 -3.34 0.58 -2.98
N ALA A 170 -3.98 0.08 -4.05
CA ALA A 170 -4.70 -1.19 -4.01
C ALA A 170 -4.10 -2.16 -5.02
N MET A 171 -3.76 -3.37 -4.56
CA MET A 171 -3.32 -4.47 -5.42
C MET A 171 -4.51 -5.37 -5.70
N LEU A 172 -4.93 -5.43 -6.97
CA LEU A 172 -6.12 -6.16 -7.41
C LEU A 172 -5.75 -7.29 -8.37
N GLY A 173 -6.49 -8.41 -8.32
CA GLY A 173 -6.34 -9.52 -9.26
C GLY A 173 -6.93 -9.21 -10.64
N LYS A 174 -8.01 -8.43 -10.71
CA LYS A 174 -8.62 -7.93 -11.95
C LYS A 174 -8.78 -6.43 -11.83
N GLY A 175 -8.72 -5.74 -12.97
CA GLY A 175 -8.98 -4.32 -13.03
C GLY A 175 -10.42 -3.99 -12.61
N ALA A 176 -10.61 -2.80 -12.08
CA ALA A 176 -11.91 -2.18 -11.88
C ALA A 176 -12.10 -1.08 -12.94
N GLU A 177 -13.34 -0.69 -13.20
CA GLU A 177 -13.63 0.39 -14.16
C GLU A 177 -13.02 1.70 -13.68
N ARG A 178 -12.33 2.38 -14.60
CA ARG A 178 -11.62 3.63 -14.29
C ARG A 178 -12.55 4.72 -13.77
N SER A 179 -13.72 4.89 -14.40
CA SER A 179 -14.74 5.85 -13.98
C SER A 179 -15.19 5.64 -12.53
N HIS A 180 -15.45 4.40 -12.16
CA HIS A 180 -15.81 4.04 -10.79
C HIS A 180 -14.68 4.36 -9.80
N LEU A 181 -13.42 4.06 -10.15
CA LEU A 181 -12.27 4.37 -9.30
C LEU A 181 -12.02 5.88 -9.15
N GLU A 182 -12.32 6.69 -10.17
CA GLU A 182 -12.25 8.16 -10.13
C GLU A 182 -13.32 8.75 -9.20
N GLU A 183 -14.57 8.32 -9.34
CA GLU A 183 -15.68 8.73 -8.49
C GLU A 183 -15.42 8.36 -7.02
N LEU A 184 -14.97 7.14 -6.81
CA LEU A 184 -14.63 6.62 -5.49
C LEU A 184 -13.51 7.44 -4.83
N GLY A 185 -12.46 7.74 -5.56
CA GLY A 185 -11.37 8.62 -5.10
C GLY A 185 -11.88 9.98 -4.70
N ALA A 186 -12.67 10.62 -5.57
CA ALA A 186 -13.22 11.95 -5.34
C ALA A 186 -14.10 12.01 -4.07
N ALA A 187 -14.93 10.99 -3.84
CA ALA A 187 -15.80 10.90 -2.67
C ALA A 187 -15.01 10.85 -1.34
N HIS A 188 -13.75 10.41 -1.37
CA HIS A 188 -12.89 10.28 -0.19
C HIS A 188 -11.75 11.30 -0.13
N GLY A 189 -11.75 12.33 -1.00
CA GLY A 189 -10.73 13.37 -1.02
C GLY A 189 -9.42 12.94 -1.69
N PHE A 190 -9.49 11.97 -2.59
CA PHE A 190 -8.37 11.48 -3.39
C PHE A 190 -8.59 11.76 -4.87
N GLU A 191 -7.49 11.80 -5.62
CA GLU A 191 -7.45 11.83 -7.07
C GLU A 191 -6.89 10.50 -7.57
N LEU A 192 -7.53 9.90 -8.58
CA LEU A 192 -7.00 8.72 -9.25
C LEU A 192 -5.80 9.12 -10.11
N LEU A 193 -4.60 8.71 -9.71
CA LEU A 193 -3.36 8.98 -10.43
C LEU A 193 -3.10 7.98 -11.53
N GLY A 194 -3.56 6.75 -11.38
CA GLY A 194 -3.39 5.71 -12.40
C GLY A 194 -3.88 4.34 -11.96
N VAL A 195 -4.03 3.50 -12.98
CA VAL A 195 -4.31 2.06 -12.85
C VAL A 195 -3.28 1.36 -13.72
N ASP A 196 -2.25 0.80 -13.08
CA ASP A 196 -1.18 0.08 -13.78
C ASP A 196 -1.62 -1.39 -13.93
N GLN A 197 -1.91 -1.80 -15.16
CA GLN A 197 -2.30 -3.17 -15.48
C GLN A 197 -1.10 -3.93 -16.04
N PHE A 198 -0.90 -5.15 -15.59
CA PHE A 198 0.18 -6.03 -16.05
C PHE A 198 -0.20 -7.49 -15.85
N GLU A 199 0.59 -8.37 -16.45
CA GLU A 199 0.51 -9.81 -16.22
C GLU A 199 1.77 -10.28 -15.49
N LEU A 200 1.60 -11.25 -14.60
CA LEU A 200 2.75 -11.92 -14.01
C LEU A 200 3.49 -12.71 -15.06
N PRO A 201 4.85 -12.73 -15.04
CA PRO A 201 5.65 -13.13 -16.18
C PRO A 201 5.54 -14.61 -16.59
N PHE A 202 5.15 -15.49 -15.67
CA PHE A 202 5.12 -16.93 -15.93
C PHE A 202 3.71 -17.51 -15.92
N SER A 203 2.87 -17.10 -14.98
CA SER A 203 1.48 -17.57 -14.90
C SER A 203 0.52 -16.77 -15.77
N HIS A 204 0.93 -15.64 -16.33
CA HIS A 204 0.08 -14.70 -17.06
C HIS A 204 -1.15 -14.25 -16.28
N ALA A 205 -1.06 -14.34 -14.96
CA ALA A 205 -2.15 -13.90 -14.10
C ALA A 205 -2.26 -12.37 -14.15
N ALA A 206 -3.43 -11.88 -14.59
CA ALA A 206 -3.71 -10.45 -14.64
C ALA A 206 -3.66 -9.81 -13.25
N ARG A 207 -3.03 -8.64 -13.17
CA ARG A 207 -2.90 -7.81 -11.97
C ARG A 207 -3.12 -6.35 -12.29
N SER A 208 -3.53 -5.61 -11.29
CA SER A 208 -3.54 -4.14 -11.36
C SER A 208 -3.13 -3.52 -10.03
N VAL A 209 -2.42 -2.41 -10.12
CA VAL A 209 -2.12 -1.52 -9.01
C VAL A 209 -2.87 -0.22 -9.24
N VAL A 210 -3.85 0.06 -8.39
CA VAL A 210 -4.58 1.32 -8.40
C VAL A 210 -3.86 2.30 -7.50
N ARG A 211 -3.62 3.51 -7.99
CA ARG A 211 -2.93 4.58 -7.29
C ARG A 211 -3.83 5.79 -7.12
N TRP A 212 -4.18 6.13 -5.89
CA TRP A 212 -4.85 7.38 -5.55
C TRP A 212 -3.91 8.29 -4.77
N GLY A 213 -3.82 9.55 -5.18
CA GLY A 213 -3.13 10.61 -4.45
C GLY A 213 -4.09 11.35 -3.53
N ARG A 214 -3.70 11.58 -2.28
CA ARG A 214 -4.47 12.42 -1.38
C ARG A 214 -4.37 13.86 -1.84
N ARG A 215 -5.52 14.50 -2.11
CA ARG A 215 -5.55 15.92 -2.46
C ARG A 215 -5.03 16.74 -1.28
N ASP A 216 -4.08 17.63 -1.55
CA ASP A 216 -3.69 18.64 -0.57
C ASP A 216 -4.86 19.62 -0.45
N VAL A 217 -5.60 19.54 0.64
CA VAL A 217 -6.50 20.63 1.02
C VAL A 217 -5.60 21.74 1.53
N PRO A 218 -5.56 22.92 0.87
CA PRO A 218 -4.82 24.05 1.40
C PRO A 218 -5.27 24.26 2.86
N ARG A 219 -4.33 24.32 3.79
CA ARG A 219 -4.62 24.70 5.17
C ARG A 219 -5.04 26.17 5.16
N GLY A 220 -6.34 26.43 5.13
CA GLY A 220 -6.84 27.80 5.17
C GLY A 220 -8.18 27.95 4.45
N THR A 221 -9.22 27.42 5.03
CA THR A 221 -10.54 28.07 5.17
C THR A 221 -11.29 27.26 6.19
N SER A 222 -11.27 27.73 7.43
CA SER A 222 -12.18 27.21 8.44
C SER A 222 -13.60 27.49 7.96
N ALA A 223 -14.53 26.56 8.21
CA ALA A 223 -15.95 26.74 7.87
C ALA A 223 -16.58 28.06 8.38
N ALA A 224 -15.87 28.77 9.27
CA ALA A 224 -16.24 30.08 9.80
C ALA A 224 -15.97 31.24 8.82
N GLU A 225 -15.13 31.09 7.81
CA GLU A 225 -14.86 32.14 6.80
C GLU A 225 -15.78 32.05 5.57
N GLN A 226 -16.33 30.89 5.28
CA GLN A 226 -17.30 30.74 4.19
C GLN A 226 -18.64 31.39 4.48
N ASP A 227 -19.01 31.53 5.77
CA ASP A 227 -20.29 32.18 6.17
C ASP A 227 -20.21 33.73 6.14
N ARG A 228 -19.01 34.31 6.13
CA ARG A 228 -18.84 35.79 6.03
C ARG A 228 -18.89 36.32 4.62
N SER A 229 -18.65 35.52 3.60
CA SER A 229 -18.67 36.02 2.20
C SER A 229 -20.08 36.14 1.63
N THR A 230 -21.07 35.42 2.17
CA THR A 230 -22.46 35.47 1.72
C THR A 230 -23.27 36.63 2.32
N TRP A 231 -22.78 37.29 3.38
CA TRP A 231 -23.48 38.41 4.02
C TRP A 231 -23.11 39.80 3.45
N ASN A 232 -22.05 39.93 2.67
CA ASN A 232 -21.64 41.22 2.08
C ASN A 232 -22.28 41.55 0.71
N THR A 233 -23.02 40.61 0.11
CA THR A 233 -23.65 40.82 -1.21
C THR A 233 -25.08 41.36 -1.14
N VAL A 234 -25.67 41.50 0.06
CA VAL A 234 -27.08 41.91 0.24
C VAL A 234 -27.22 43.39 0.71
N ARG A 235 -26.15 44.14 0.93
CA ARG A 235 -26.20 45.56 1.39
C ARG A 235 -25.77 46.60 0.33
N GLY A 236 -25.95 46.27 -0.93
CA GLY A 236 -25.56 47.15 -2.03
C GLY A 236 -26.70 47.56 -3.01
N ALA A 237 -27.96 47.72 -2.54
CA ALA A 237 -28.99 48.32 -3.39
C ALA A 237 -29.99 49.06 -2.53
N GLY A 238 -29.91 50.39 -2.50
CA GLY A 238 -30.94 51.22 -1.91
C GLY A 238 -30.44 52.54 -1.31
N GLN A 239 -29.97 53.47 -2.14
CA GLN A 239 -30.01 54.90 -1.82
C GLN A 239 -30.86 55.63 -2.88
N ILE A 240 -32.09 55.93 -2.52
CA ILE A 240 -32.94 56.87 -3.20
C ILE A 240 -32.67 58.23 -2.52
N ALA A 241 -32.28 59.26 -3.32
CA ALA A 241 -32.15 60.63 -2.86
C ALA A 241 -33.52 61.30 -2.72
N PRO A 242 -33.75 62.13 -1.70
CA PRO A 242 -34.95 62.98 -1.59
C PRO A 242 -34.80 64.31 -2.37
N PRO A 243 -35.89 65.02 -2.53
CA PRO A 243 -36.10 66.02 -3.54
C PRO A 243 -35.29 67.36 -3.40
#